data_f7c522d8363f43b4e8e155e8569cf8c6
#
_entry.id   f7c522d8363f43b4e8e155e8569cf8c6
#
_cell.length_a   1.000
_cell.length_b   1.000
_cell.length_c   1.000
_cell.angle_alpha   90.00
_cell.angle_beta   90.00
_cell.angle_gamma   90.00
#
_symmetry.space_group_name_H-M   'P 1'
#
loop_
_entity.id
_entity.type
_entity.pdbx_description
1 polymer ?
#
loop_
_entity_poly.entity_id
_entity_poly.type
_entity_poly.pdbx_seq_one_letter_code
_entity_poly.pdbx_strand_id
1 'polypeptide(L)'
;MTKLKKHFKFKFTFSNIVFALGIAFILIPSLVIGVILLQSTLQTGSVITGNRFNNDLEPKITNDLMDLTEEAINTLGDVSVNEINLRAATLRITLTIPTGLQEEDKLDIVQATIDKVNGVVPFTEYFSATDTKKMYDLELNFIDQVGDTKTTYIQVVKNAHMDTWSIQDLLVPMNPELAQQLIDELNAKTENTDTESEGN
;
A
#
# COMPACT_ATOMS: atom_id res chain seq x y z
N MET A 1 44.06 18.23 -50.11
CA MET A 1 43.70 18.82 -48.80
C MET A 1 44.36 18.00 -47.69
N THR A 2 45.52 18.48 -47.19
CA THR A 2 46.36 17.77 -46.21
C THR A 2 45.88 18.16 -44.79
N LYS A 3 45.32 17.19 -44.06
CA LYS A 3 44.91 17.40 -42.66
C LYS A 3 46.15 17.41 -41.76
N LEU A 4 46.48 18.57 -41.22
CA LEU A 4 47.52 18.74 -40.19
C LEU A 4 47.08 17.98 -38.92
N LYS A 5 47.74 16.86 -38.63
CA LYS A 5 47.68 16.22 -37.32
C LYS A 5 48.46 17.06 -36.30
N LYS A 6 47.78 17.86 -35.49
CA LYS A 6 48.37 18.61 -34.39
C LYS A 6 48.75 17.61 -33.28
N HIS A 7 50.03 17.20 -33.19
CA HIS A 7 50.55 16.40 -32.07
C HIS A 7 50.59 17.27 -30.82
N PHE A 8 49.69 17.08 -29.91
CA PHE A 8 49.68 17.69 -28.59
C PHE A 8 50.78 17.04 -27.74
N LYS A 9 51.95 17.68 -27.63
CA LYS A 9 53.03 17.21 -26.75
C LYS A 9 52.78 17.69 -25.34
N PHE A 10 52.25 16.82 -24.50
CA PHE A 10 52.06 17.11 -23.08
C PHE A 10 53.41 17.16 -22.38
N LYS A 11 53.83 18.35 -21.91
CA LYS A 11 55.05 18.46 -21.10
C LYS A 11 54.69 18.18 -19.65
N PHE A 12 55.22 17.13 -19.08
CA PHE A 12 55.10 16.76 -17.68
C PHE A 12 55.88 17.77 -16.81
N THR A 13 55.28 18.83 -16.43
CA THR A 13 55.81 19.78 -15.42
C THR A 13 55.15 19.46 -14.09
N PHE A 14 55.82 19.62 -12.95
CA PHE A 14 55.31 19.36 -11.61
C PHE A 14 53.92 19.99 -11.38
N SER A 15 53.77 21.25 -11.83
CA SER A 15 52.47 21.94 -11.79
C SER A 15 51.35 21.24 -12.54
N ASN A 16 51.65 20.63 -13.72
CA ASN A 16 50.65 19.90 -14.51
C ASN A 16 50.27 18.57 -13.84
N ILE A 17 51.22 17.96 -13.12
CA ILE A 17 50.92 16.74 -12.35
C ILE A 17 49.99 17.01 -11.18
N VAL A 18 50.28 18.09 -10.42
CA VAL A 18 49.42 18.50 -9.28
C VAL A 18 48.04 18.88 -9.77
N PHE A 19 47.93 19.59 -10.89
CA PHE A 19 46.66 19.97 -11.50
C PHE A 19 45.88 18.75 -11.98
N ALA A 20 46.52 17.79 -12.61
CA ALA A 20 45.92 16.55 -13.08
C ALA A 20 45.43 15.69 -11.91
N LEU A 21 46.20 15.61 -10.81
CA LEU A 21 45.78 14.92 -9.58
C LEU A 21 44.55 15.60 -8.95
N GLY A 22 44.48 16.93 -8.90
CA GLY A 22 43.33 17.66 -8.40
C GLY A 22 42.05 17.41 -9.23
N ILE A 23 42.19 17.43 -10.55
CA ILE A 23 41.09 17.05 -11.45
C ILE A 23 40.63 15.61 -11.24
N ALA A 24 41.57 14.65 -11.15
CA ALA A 24 41.25 13.25 -10.92
C ALA A 24 40.54 13.04 -9.60
N PHE A 25 40.95 13.76 -8.54
CA PHE A 25 40.33 13.68 -7.22
C PHE A 25 38.85 14.16 -7.21
N ILE A 26 38.50 15.06 -8.11
CA ILE A 26 37.10 15.51 -8.28
C ILE A 26 36.34 14.62 -9.25
N LEU A 27 36.95 14.26 -10.39
CA LEU A 27 36.26 13.50 -11.44
C LEU A 27 35.94 12.05 -11.03
N ILE A 28 36.83 11.39 -10.30
CA ILE A 28 36.63 9.99 -9.92
C ILE A 28 35.41 9.83 -9.01
N PRO A 29 35.26 10.58 -7.90
CA PRO A 29 34.06 10.50 -7.07
C PRO A 29 32.79 10.92 -7.82
N SER A 30 32.87 11.96 -8.64
CA SER A 30 31.72 12.42 -9.45
C SER A 30 31.26 11.35 -10.43
N LEU A 31 32.20 10.65 -11.06
CA LEU A 31 31.87 9.56 -11.99
C LEU A 31 31.25 8.36 -11.26
N VAL A 32 31.78 8.00 -10.09
CA VAL A 32 31.20 6.93 -9.26
C VAL A 32 29.78 7.28 -8.84
N ILE A 33 29.53 8.47 -8.34
CA ILE A 33 28.18 8.95 -7.99
C ILE A 33 27.28 8.95 -9.22
N GLY A 34 27.77 9.44 -10.36
CA GLY A 34 27.04 9.45 -11.63
C GLY A 34 26.62 8.05 -12.07
N VAL A 35 27.50 7.06 -11.96
CA VAL A 35 27.18 5.65 -12.28
C VAL A 35 26.13 5.08 -11.32
N ILE A 36 26.26 5.35 -10.02
CA ILE A 36 25.28 4.91 -9.01
C ILE A 36 23.90 5.53 -9.29
N LEU A 37 23.84 6.81 -9.57
CA LEU A 37 22.60 7.51 -9.90
C LEU A 37 21.99 6.98 -11.21
N LEU A 38 22.83 6.74 -12.22
CA LEU A 38 22.38 6.18 -13.50
C LEU A 38 21.82 4.78 -13.32
N GLN A 39 22.49 3.91 -12.56
CA GLN A 39 21.97 2.58 -12.22
C GLN A 39 20.67 2.64 -11.44
N SER A 40 20.57 3.56 -10.47
CA SER A 40 19.34 3.79 -9.71
C SER A 40 18.19 4.28 -10.60
N THR A 41 18.48 5.08 -11.63
CA THR A 41 17.47 5.60 -12.56
C THR A 41 17.07 4.56 -13.60
N LEU A 42 17.99 3.67 -14.00
CA LEU A 42 17.73 2.57 -14.93
C LEU A 42 16.98 1.41 -14.25
N GLN A 43 17.04 1.30 -12.92
CA GLN A 43 16.16 0.46 -12.14
C GLN A 43 14.79 1.12 -12.04
N THR A 44 14.11 1.22 -13.19
CA THR A 44 12.79 1.81 -13.31
C THR A 44 11.80 1.11 -12.38
N GLY A 45 11.42 1.82 -11.33
CA GLY A 45 10.06 1.74 -10.80
C GLY A 45 9.69 0.53 -9.97
N SER A 46 10.63 -0.21 -9.41
CA SER A 46 10.31 -0.98 -8.23
C SER A 46 10.46 -0.05 -7.02
N VAL A 47 9.36 0.52 -6.59
CA VAL A 47 9.28 1.08 -5.23
C VAL A 47 9.83 -0.02 -4.34
N ILE A 48 10.92 0.26 -3.58
CA ILE A 48 11.50 -0.68 -2.62
C ILE A 48 10.52 -0.81 -1.45
N THR A 49 9.42 -1.46 -1.70
CA THR A 49 8.45 -1.90 -0.71
C THR A 49 8.77 -3.36 -0.40
N GLY A 50 9.85 -3.59 0.34
CA GLY A 50 10.26 -4.89 0.85
C GLY A 50 10.30 -6.04 -0.17
N ASN A 51 11.00 -7.11 0.12
CA ASN A 51 11.06 -8.35 -0.68
C ASN A 51 9.72 -9.06 -0.92
N ARG A 52 8.61 -8.51 -0.37
CA ARG A 52 7.27 -9.06 -0.49
C ARG A 52 6.65 -8.86 -1.86
N PHE A 53 7.20 -7.96 -2.67
CA PHE A 53 6.63 -7.53 -3.96
C PHE A 53 7.41 -8.00 -5.18
N ASN A 54 8.42 -8.83 -4.99
CA ASN A 54 9.00 -9.56 -6.09
C ASN A 54 7.93 -10.51 -6.64
N ASN A 55 7.88 -10.72 -7.94
CA ASN A 55 6.95 -11.60 -8.66
C ASN A 55 7.01 -13.10 -8.24
N ASP A 56 7.33 -13.37 -6.98
CA ASP A 56 7.61 -14.68 -6.41
C ASP A 56 6.39 -15.31 -5.74
N LEU A 57 5.23 -14.64 -5.79
CA LEU A 57 4.01 -15.19 -5.20
C LEU A 57 3.41 -16.23 -6.14
N GLU A 58 3.34 -17.46 -5.68
CA GLU A 58 2.75 -18.60 -6.38
C GLU A 58 1.84 -19.39 -5.44
N PRO A 59 0.59 -19.64 -5.84
CA PRO A 59 -0.04 -19.30 -7.11
C PRO A 59 -0.34 -17.82 -7.26
N LYS A 60 -0.44 -17.33 -8.52
CA LYS A 60 -0.76 -15.94 -8.81
C LYS A 60 -2.26 -15.68 -8.79
N ILE A 61 -2.66 -14.57 -8.17
CA ILE A 61 -4.01 -14.04 -8.34
C ILE A 61 -4.06 -13.32 -9.68
N THR A 62 -4.83 -13.86 -10.63
CA THR A 62 -5.02 -13.31 -11.97
C THR A 62 -6.29 -12.47 -12.05
N ASN A 63 -6.45 -11.68 -13.13
CA ASN A 63 -7.68 -10.93 -13.37
C ASN A 63 -8.90 -11.88 -13.48
N ASP A 64 -8.76 -13.01 -14.18
CA ASP A 64 -9.83 -14.00 -14.30
C ASP A 64 -10.29 -14.53 -12.93
N LEU A 65 -9.34 -14.70 -11.99
CA LEU A 65 -9.66 -15.14 -10.63
C LEU A 65 -10.37 -14.03 -9.83
N MET A 66 -10.01 -12.76 -10.05
CA MET A 66 -10.70 -11.62 -9.46
C MET A 66 -12.12 -11.48 -10.02
N ASP A 67 -12.31 -11.65 -11.33
CA ASP A 67 -13.63 -11.62 -11.98
C ASP A 67 -14.54 -12.75 -11.46
N LEU A 68 -14.01 -13.96 -11.31
CA LEU A 68 -14.73 -15.10 -10.69
C LEU A 68 -15.09 -14.83 -9.22
N THR A 69 -14.23 -14.14 -8.49
CA THR A 69 -14.47 -13.75 -7.10
C THR A 69 -15.62 -12.74 -7.01
N GLU A 70 -15.62 -11.74 -7.89
CA GLU A 70 -16.68 -10.75 -8.00
C GLU A 70 -18.03 -11.44 -8.35
N GLU A 71 -18.04 -12.33 -9.34
CA GLU A 71 -19.23 -13.09 -9.72
C GLU A 71 -19.75 -13.92 -8.54
N ALA A 72 -18.88 -14.62 -7.83
CA ALA A 72 -19.26 -15.43 -6.68
C ALA A 72 -19.88 -14.60 -5.54
N ILE A 73 -19.32 -13.41 -5.24
CA ILE A 73 -19.85 -12.52 -4.22
C ILE A 73 -21.21 -11.97 -4.65
N ASN A 74 -21.37 -11.56 -5.89
CA ASN A 74 -22.62 -11.00 -6.40
C ASN A 74 -23.78 -12.03 -6.38
N THR A 75 -23.49 -13.33 -6.23
CA THR A 75 -24.56 -14.35 -6.01
C THR A 75 -25.26 -14.23 -4.65
N LEU A 76 -24.71 -13.49 -3.70
CA LEU A 76 -25.34 -13.28 -2.38
C LEU A 76 -26.60 -12.39 -2.45
N GLY A 77 -26.72 -11.54 -3.47
CA GLY A 77 -27.91 -10.72 -3.72
C GLY A 77 -27.96 -9.44 -2.87
N ASP A 78 -27.53 -9.51 -1.61
CA ASP A 78 -27.55 -8.39 -0.66
C ASP A 78 -26.22 -7.59 -0.64
N VAL A 79 -25.25 -8.04 -1.42
CA VAL A 79 -23.90 -7.45 -1.49
C VAL A 79 -23.57 -7.15 -2.94
N SER A 80 -23.00 -5.98 -3.18
CA SER A 80 -22.45 -5.64 -4.49
C SER A 80 -20.98 -5.27 -4.39
N VAL A 81 -20.17 -5.80 -5.32
CA VAL A 81 -18.76 -5.44 -5.41
C VAL A 81 -18.63 -4.09 -6.10
N ASN A 82 -18.01 -3.13 -5.44
CA ASN A 82 -17.72 -1.80 -6.00
C ASN A 82 -16.37 -1.78 -6.68
N GLU A 83 -15.40 -2.44 -6.06
CA GLU A 83 -14.03 -2.49 -6.56
C GLU A 83 -13.34 -3.76 -6.07
N ILE A 84 -12.65 -4.45 -6.96
CA ILE A 84 -11.71 -5.52 -6.65
C ILE A 84 -10.37 -5.20 -7.29
N ASN A 85 -9.30 -5.19 -6.50
CA ASN A 85 -7.97 -4.93 -7.01
C ASN A 85 -6.89 -5.66 -6.24
N LEU A 86 -5.76 -5.89 -6.91
CA LEU A 86 -4.57 -6.46 -6.33
C LEU A 86 -3.47 -5.41 -6.31
N ARG A 87 -3.15 -4.88 -5.13
CA ARG A 87 -2.08 -3.89 -4.95
C ARG A 87 -1.11 -4.33 -3.88
N ALA A 88 0.17 -4.28 -4.20
CA ALA A 88 1.23 -4.54 -3.23
C ALA A 88 1.06 -5.89 -2.50
N ALA A 89 0.68 -6.95 -3.23
CA ALA A 89 0.38 -8.28 -2.71
C ALA A 89 -0.83 -8.33 -1.74
N THR A 90 -1.71 -7.34 -1.77
CA THR A 90 -2.97 -7.35 -1.03
C THR A 90 -4.12 -7.39 -2.02
N LEU A 91 -4.95 -8.43 -1.93
CA LEU A 91 -6.25 -8.48 -2.61
C LEU A 91 -7.23 -7.66 -1.79
N ARG A 92 -7.66 -6.53 -2.35
CA ARG A 92 -8.63 -5.63 -1.72
C ARG A 92 -9.94 -5.68 -2.46
N ILE A 93 -11.02 -5.90 -1.72
CA ILE A 93 -12.38 -5.93 -2.24
C ILE A 93 -13.21 -4.94 -1.43
N THR A 94 -13.81 -3.98 -2.12
CA THR A 94 -14.73 -3.00 -1.52
C THR A 94 -16.15 -3.36 -1.94
N LEU A 95 -17.02 -3.45 -0.96
CA LEU A 95 -18.36 -4.00 -1.07
C LEU A 95 -19.38 -3.01 -0.52
N THR A 96 -20.53 -2.89 -1.19
CA THR A 96 -21.70 -2.20 -0.63
C THR A 96 -22.67 -3.23 -0.05
N ILE A 97 -23.16 -2.96 1.15
CA ILE A 97 -24.19 -3.73 1.84
C ILE A 97 -25.44 -2.87 2.07
N PRO A 98 -26.61 -3.46 2.31
CA PRO A 98 -27.84 -2.72 2.63
C PRO A 98 -27.68 -1.87 3.88
N THR A 99 -28.40 -0.76 3.91
CA THR A 99 -28.42 0.16 5.04
C THR A 99 -29.40 -0.30 6.12
N GLY A 100 -29.14 0.07 7.38
CA GLY A 100 -30.05 -0.19 8.50
C GLY A 100 -30.07 -1.63 8.99
N LEU A 101 -29.07 -2.43 8.62
CA LEU A 101 -28.91 -3.80 9.13
C LEU A 101 -28.58 -3.81 10.62
N GLN A 102 -29.07 -4.84 11.32
CA GLN A 102 -28.65 -5.13 12.70
C GLN A 102 -27.23 -5.73 12.68
N GLU A 103 -26.51 -5.65 13.80
CA GLU A 103 -25.13 -6.15 13.90
C GLU A 103 -25.01 -7.64 13.55
N GLU A 104 -25.99 -8.44 13.93
CA GLU A 104 -26.02 -9.87 13.62
C GLU A 104 -26.13 -10.11 12.11
N ASP A 105 -27.01 -9.40 11.41
CA ASP A 105 -27.19 -9.50 9.96
C ASP A 105 -25.95 -9.06 9.21
N LYS A 106 -25.25 -8.00 9.70
CA LYS A 106 -23.98 -7.54 9.13
C LYS A 106 -22.91 -8.62 9.22
N LEU A 107 -22.79 -9.28 10.38
CA LEU A 107 -21.80 -10.33 10.59
C LEU A 107 -22.11 -11.56 9.74
N ASP A 108 -23.36 -11.91 9.53
CA ASP A 108 -23.79 -13.01 8.65
C ASP A 108 -23.39 -12.71 7.19
N ILE A 109 -23.61 -11.48 6.71
CA ILE A 109 -23.18 -11.04 5.38
C ILE A 109 -21.66 -11.11 5.25
N VAL A 110 -20.94 -10.63 6.26
CA VAL A 110 -19.47 -10.68 6.29
C VAL A 110 -18.97 -12.13 6.19
N GLN A 111 -19.55 -13.04 7.00
CA GLN A 111 -19.16 -14.44 6.97
C GLN A 111 -19.50 -15.12 5.63
N ALA A 112 -20.70 -14.90 5.11
CA ALA A 112 -21.11 -15.41 3.81
C ALA A 112 -20.18 -14.94 2.67
N THR A 113 -19.74 -13.67 2.73
CA THR A 113 -18.76 -13.11 1.77
C THR A 113 -17.40 -13.78 1.91
N ILE A 114 -16.91 -13.96 3.13
CA ILE A 114 -15.65 -14.66 3.41
C ILE A 114 -15.69 -16.08 2.82
N ASP A 115 -16.79 -16.80 3.00
CA ASP A 115 -16.97 -18.14 2.50
C ASP A 115 -16.98 -18.19 0.96
N LYS A 116 -17.59 -17.19 0.30
CA LYS A 116 -17.56 -17.05 -1.16
C LYS A 116 -16.15 -16.79 -1.68
N VAL A 117 -15.44 -15.85 -1.06
CA VAL A 117 -14.04 -15.57 -1.42
C VAL A 117 -13.17 -16.80 -1.24
N ASN A 118 -13.31 -17.50 -0.10
CA ASN A 118 -12.54 -18.72 0.17
C ASN A 118 -12.86 -19.87 -0.81
N GLY A 119 -14.08 -19.91 -1.32
CA GLY A 119 -14.50 -20.88 -2.33
C GLY A 119 -13.83 -20.70 -3.69
N VAL A 120 -13.47 -19.46 -4.06
CA VAL A 120 -12.81 -19.13 -5.33
C VAL A 120 -11.30 -18.99 -5.14
N VAL A 121 -10.88 -18.34 -4.07
CA VAL A 121 -9.47 -18.08 -3.72
C VAL A 121 -9.18 -18.70 -2.35
N PRO A 122 -8.85 -19.99 -2.28
CA PRO A 122 -8.66 -20.71 -1.03
C PRO A 122 -7.63 -20.06 -0.11
N PHE A 123 -8.00 -19.75 1.13
CA PHE A 123 -7.16 -19.02 2.07
C PHE A 123 -5.87 -19.74 2.41
N THR A 124 -5.90 -21.06 2.49
CA THR A 124 -4.72 -21.87 2.75
C THR A 124 -3.70 -21.84 1.62
N GLU A 125 -4.15 -21.54 0.40
CA GLU A 125 -3.31 -21.54 -0.79
C GLU A 125 -2.79 -20.13 -1.13
N TYR A 126 -3.62 -19.11 -0.97
CA TYR A 126 -3.30 -17.74 -1.40
C TYR A 126 -2.93 -16.78 -0.26
N PHE A 127 -3.49 -17.00 0.95
CA PHE A 127 -3.35 -16.06 2.07
C PHE A 127 -2.73 -16.68 3.32
N SER A 128 -1.95 -17.75 3.17
CA SER A 128 -1.26 -18.40 4.29
C SER A 128 0.22 -18.57 3.95
N ALA A 129 1.06 -17.73 4.54
CA ALA A 129 2.50 -17.78 4.35
C ALA A 129 3.12 -18.94 5.18
N THR A 130 4.25 -19.44 4.70
CA THR A 130 5.10 -20.36 5.43
C THR A 130 6.49 -19.75 5.60
N ASP A 131 7.38 -20.36 6.36
CA ASP A 131 8.76 -19.91 6.55
C ASP A 131 9.52 -19.73 5.22
N THR A 132 9.13 -20.50 4.19
CA THR A 132 9.80 -20.50 2.89
C THR A 132 8.99 -19.85 1.77
N LYS A 133 7.69 -19.61 1.97
CA LYS A 133 6.76 -19.14 0.95
C LYS A 133 6.00 -17.91 1.43
N LYS A 134 6.18 -16.81 0.70
CA LYS A 134 5.39 -15.58 0.90
C LYS A 134 4.06 -15.69 0.17
N MET A 135 3.02 -15.14 0.75
CA MET A 135 1.67 -15.17 0.18
C MET A 135 1.03 -13.79 0.23
N TYR A 136 -0.17 -13.69 -0.35
CA TYR A 136 -0.95 -12.46 -0.37
C TYR A 136 -1.60 -12.15 0.98
N ASP A 137 -2.00 -10.90 1.16
CA ASP A 137 -2.94 -10.47 2.18
C ASP A 137 -4.32 -10.27 1.57
N LEU A 138 -5.36 -10.40 2.38
CA LEU A 138 -6.74 -10.13 2.02
C LEU A 138 -7.29 -8.98 2.85
N GLU A 139 -8.00 -8.06 2.19
CA GLU A 139 -8.72 -6.97 2.81
C GLU A 139 -10.11 -6.86 2.18
N LEU A 140 -11.17 -7.03 2.98
CA LEU A 140 -12.55 -6.82 2.57
C LEU A 140 -13.08 -5.60 3.31
N ASN A 141 -13.66 -4.66 2.58
CA ASN A 141 -14.23 -3.43 3.12
C ASN A 141 -15.73 -3.41 2.82
N PHE A 142 -16.56 -3.53 3.84
CA PHE A 142 -18.01 -3.46 3.76
C PHE A 142 -18.46 -2.07 4.15
N ILE A 143 -19.16 -1.41 3.24
CA ILE A 143 -19.70 -0.07 3.45
C ILE A 143 -21.17 -0.04 3.13
N ASP A 144 -21.95 0.67 3.94
CA ASP A 144 -23.25 1.18 3.56
C ASP A 144 -23.15 2.69 3.35
N GLN A 145 -24.02 3.23 2.53
CA GLN A 145 -24.05 4.68 2.29
C GLN A 145 -25.45 5.17 2.06
N VAL A 146 -25.86 6.15 2.87
CA VAL A 146 -27.07 6.93 2.65
C VAL A 146 -26.69 8.37 2.30
N GLY A 147 -26.80 8.72 1.04
CA GLY A 147 -26.30 9.99 0.53
C GLY A 147 -24.78 10.07 0.69
N ASP A 148 -24.28 11.08 1.41
CA ASP A 148 -22.83 11.26 1.68
C ASP A 148 -22.40 10.68 3.04
N THR A 149 -23.32 10.07 3.80
CA THR A 149 -23.05 9.54 5.13
C THR A 149 -22.89 8.03 5.08
N LYS A 150 -21.76 7.54 5.58
CA LYS A 150 -21.54 6.12 5.85
C LYS A 150 -22.05 5.80 7.24
N THR A 151 -22.89 4.78 7.39
CA THR A 151 -23.41 4.33 8.68
C THR A 151 -22.80 3.01 9.14
N THR A 152 -22.12 2.32 8.23
CA THR A 152 -21.34 1.10 8.51
C THR A 152 -20.04 1.13 7.75
N TYR A 153 -18.96 0.76 8.41
CA TYR A 153 -17.67 0.49 7.75
C TYR A 153 -16.97 -0.66 8.47
N ILE A 154 -17.24 -1.87 8.01
CA ILE A 154 -16.62 -3.08 8.55
C ILE A 154 -15.43 -3.45 7.66
N GLN A 155 -14.28 -3.61 8.28
CA GLN A 155 -13.08 -4.10 7.62
C GLN A 155 -12.74 -5.51 8.11
N VAL A 156 -12.52 -6.42 7.17
CA VAL A 156 -11.97 -7.75 7.41
C VAL A 156 -10.57 -7.80 6.85
N VAL A 157 -9.61 -8.15 7.68
CA VAL A 157 -8.22 -8.28 7.28
C VAL A 157 -7.71 -9.68 7.61
N LYS A 158 -7.08 -10.30 6.64
CA LYS A 158 -6.26 -11.50 6.84
C LYS A 158 -4.88 -11.25 6.26
N ASN A 159 -3.92 -10.97 7.13
CA ASN A 159 -2.51 -10.97 6.76
C ASN A 159 -2.04 -12.42 6.54
N ALA A 160 -1.12 -12.62 5.61
CA ALA A 160 -0.59 -13.94 5.26
C ALA A 160 0.02 -14.73 6.43
N HIS A 161 0.41 -14.06 7.53
CA HIS A 161 0.94 -14.68 8.75
C HIS A 161 -0.09 -14.88 9.87
N MET A 162 -1.34 -14.45 9.66
CA MET A 162 -2.41 -14.67 10.63
C MET A 162 -3.07 -16.04 10.40
N ASP A 163 -3.40 -16.74 11.48
CA ASP A 163 -4.13 -18.00 11.40
C ASP A 163 -5.59 -17.80 10.97
N THR A 164 -6.18 -16.68 11.43
CA THR A 164 -7.57 -16.30 11.13
C THR A 164 -7.63 -14.87 10.66
N TRP A 165 -8.81 -14.43 10.23
CA TRP A 165 -9.08 -13.03 9.90
C TRP A 165 -9.45 -12.22 11.14
N SER A 166 -9.25 -10.90 11.07
CA SER A 166 -9.73 -9.92 12.04
C SER A 166 -10.91 -9.16 11.42
N ILE A 167 -11.97 -8.98 12.16
CA ILE A 167 -13.15 -8.17 11.78
C ILE A 167 -13.19 -6.95 12.69
N GLN A 168 -13.32 -5.76 12.13
CA GLN A 168 -13.38 -4.51 12.86
C GLN A 168 -14.39 -3.56 12.23
N ASP A 169 -15.28 -2.98 13.04
CA ASP A 169 -16.06 -1.81 12.63
C ASP A 169 -15.20 -0.56 12.83
N LEU A 170 -14.90 0.14 11.75
CA LEU A 170 -14.02 1.32 11.75
C LEU A 170 -14.75 2.61 12.17
N LEU A 171 -16.10 2.58 12.27
CA LEU A 171 -16.89 3.70 12.78
C LEU A 171 -17.04 3.66 14.31
N VAL A 172 -16.73 2.52 14.92
CA VAL A 172 -16.80 2.35 16.37
C VAL A 172 -15.37 2.41 16.94
N PRO A 173 -15.04 3.36 17.81
CA PRO A 173 -13.75 3.43 18.44
C PRO A 173 -13.46 2.16 19.27
N MET A 174 -12.25 1.61 19.16
CA MET A 174 -11.81 0.45 19.96
C MET A 174 -11.81 0.75 21.48
N ASN A 175 -11.62 2.01 21.85
CA ASN A 175 -11.73 2.49 23.23
C ASN A 175 -12.59 3.75 23.25
N PRO A 176 -13.93 3.62 23.44
CA PRO A 176 -14.86 4.74 23.44
C PRO A 176 -14.56 5.79 24.51
N GLU A 177 -14.09 5.38 25.70
CA GLU A 177 -13.76 6.29 26.80
C GLU A 177 -12.58 7.20 26.43
N LEU A 178 -11.51 6.62 25.89
CA LEU A 178 -10.35 7.38 25.42
C LEU A 178 -10.70 8.28 24.24
N ALA A 179 -11.52 7.81 23.31
CA ALA A 179 -11.97 8.60 22.18
C ALA A 179 -12.74 9.84 22.65
N GLN A 180 -13.64 9.67 23.62
CA GLN A 180 -14.41 10.79 24.19
C GLN A 180 -13.49 11.78 24.93
N GLN A 181 -12.53 11.30 25.75
CA GLN A 181 -11.56 12.17 26.41
C GLN A 181 -10.76 13.03 25.41
N LEU A 182 -10.30 12.42 24.28
CA LEU A 182 -9.57 13.15 23.26
C LEU A 182 -10.43 14.21 22.56
N ILE A 183 -11.71 13.92 22.32
CA ILE A 183 -12.67 14.87 21.75
C ILE A 183 -12.88 16.04 22.72
N ASP A 184 -13.07 15.76 24.00
CA ASP A 184 -13.29 16.78 25.04
C ASP A 184 -12.06 17.68 25.21
N GLU A 185 -10.85 17.10 25.19
CA GLU A 185 -9.59 17.86 25.20
C GLU A 185 -9.41 18.73 23.95
N LEU A 186 -9.80 18.23 22.78
CA LEU A 186 -9.71 18.99 21.53
C LEU A 186 -10.66 20.19 21.56
N ASN A 187 -11.91 19.98 21.99
CA ASN A 187 -12.91 21.03 22.10
C ASN A 187 -12.47 22.12 23.10
N ALA A 188 -11.93 21.72 24.26
CA ALA A 188 -11.43 22.66 25.26
C ALA A 188 -10.24 23.50 24.75
N LYS A 189 -9.39 22.92 23.89
CA LYS A 189 -8.29 23.69 23.25
C LYS A 189 -8.82 24.67 22.22
N THR A 190 -9.81 24.29 21.45
CA THR A 190 -10.42 25.15 20.41
C THR A 190 -11.10 26.35 21.04
N GLU A 191 -11.89 26.17 22.11
CA GLU A 191 -12.54 27.25 22.84
C GLU A 191 -11.55 28.25 23.45
N ASN A 192 -10.40 27.77 23.95
CA ASN A 192 -9.35 28.64 24.50
C ASN A 192 -8.63 29.45 23.41
N THR A 193 -8.54 28.94 22.18
CA THR A 193 -7.88 29.65 21.07
C THR A 193 -8.76 30.77 20.51
N ASP A 194 -10.08 30.57 20.48
CA ASP A 194 -11.04 31.57 20.00
C ASP A 194 -11.17 32.76 20.96
N THR A 195 -11.02 32.52 22.27
CA THR A 195 -11.04 33.59 23.30
C THR A 195 -9.79 34.46 23.29
N GLU A 196 -8.63 33.96 22.83
CA GLU A 196 -7.41 34.78 22.72
C GLU A 196 -7.39 35.66 21.43
N SER A 197 -8.18 35.33 20.41
CA SER A 197 -8.23 36.08 19.15
C SER A 197 -9.19 37.28 19.17
N GLU A 198 -10.13 37.36 20.11
CA GLU A 198 -11.06 38.50 20.26
C GLU A 198 -10.58 39.60 21.23
N GLY A 199 -9.42 39.40 21.86
CA GLY A 199 -8.89 40.31 22.89
C GLY A 199 -7.79 41.28 22.44
N ASN A 200 -7.58 41.53 21.10
CA ASN A 200 -6.53 42.42 20.64
C ASN A 200 -7.02 43.48 19.67
#